data_b450261f680803ba0009dbc071450be0
#
_entry.id   b450261f680803ba0009dbc071450be0
#
_cell.length_a   1.000
_cell.length_b   1.000
_cell.length_c   1.000
_cell.angle_alpha   90.00
_cell.angle_beta   90.00
_cell.angle_gamma   90.00
#
_symmetry.space_group_name_H-M   'P 1'
#
loop_
_entity.id
_entity.type
_entity.pdbx_description
1 polymer ?
#
loop_
_entity_poly.entity_id
_entity_poly.type
_entity_poly.pdbx_seq_one_letter_code
_entity_poly.pdbx_strand_id
1 'polypeptide(L)'
;MADTNSSSSESSEKAPVKISNLDVSQATSSQPYHLTVKRGFLAMFIMYASQTLVGLGFSYWLRFIHGAGDGAGTIDSQMIGMTSVLFGGAITLLWVWTDIRRYGPSFLPQIGLQQSVIKTNQSVMLVFLLFSATHFLAWTYRSVILPLVGQEGIIGGASQMFAHIRETGSVLGMAGFLVLALIVGPVMEEVIFRGYLQSAFARRLPNWGAILITSLLFMAGHGPMLLWPMYFIYSVAWGWLFMHTKSLKMAIAIHILSNLFYTVVAVMGWGILA
;
A
#
# COMPACT_ATOMS: atom_id res chain seq x y z
N MET A 1 40.78 -77.46 -25.99
CA MET A 1 41.46 -76.72 -24.95
C MET A 1 41.24 -75.25 -25.22
N ALA A 2 40.26 -74.66 -24.63
CA ALA A 2 40.05 -73.19 -24.60
C ALA A 2 39.09 -72.93 -23.44
N ASP A 3 39.61 -72.35 -22.37
CA ASP A 3 38.84 -71.92 -21.21
C ASP A 3 38.16 -70.62 -21.52
N THR A 4 36.84 -70.63 -21.32
CA THR A 4 36.02 -69.44 -21.38
C THR A 4 35.78 -68.89 -19.97
N ASN A 5 36.36 -67.76 -19.65
CA ASN A 5 36.17 -67.09 -18.38
C ASN A 5 35.12 -66.02 -18.58
N SER A 6 33.93 -66.27 -18.04
CA SER A 6 32.79 -65.29 -18.00
C SER A 6 32.90 -64.45 -16.73
N SER A 7 33.21 -63.17 -16.89
CA SER A 7 33.13 -62.19 -15.81
C SER A 7 31.71 -61.63 -15.72
N SER A 8 30.99 -61.98 -14.69
CA SER A 8 29.72 -61.40 -14.27
C SER A 8 29.96 -60.00 -13.69
N SER A 9 29.43 -59.00 -14.33
CA SER A 9 29.33 -57.61 -13.83
C SER A 9 28.14 -57.51 -12.87
N GLU A 10 28.38 -57.50 -11.58
CA GLU A 10 27.40 -57.09 -10.58
C GLU A 10 27.07 -55.58 -10.74
N SER A 11 25.88 -55.28 -11.20
CA SER A 11 25.30 -53.97 -11.14
C SER A 11 24.88 -53.64 -9.69
N SER A 12 25.67 -52.86 -9.01
CA SER A 12 25.32 -52.29 -7.70
C SER A 12 24.12 -51.31 -7.88
N GLU A 13 22.94 -51.84 -7.61
CA GLU A 13 21.71 -51.07 -7.46
C GLU A 13 21.82 -50.23 -6.17
N LYS A 14 22.12 -48.93 -6.33
CA LYS A 14 22.09 -47.97 -5.21
C LYS A 14 20.66 -47.82 -4.72
N ALA A 15 20.37 -48.31 -3.52
CA ALA A 15 19.12 -48.14 -2.82
C ALA A 15 18.74 -46.62 -2.79
N PRO A 16 17.45 -46.29 -2.96
CA PRO A 16 17.00 -44.87 -2.91
C PRO A 16 17.27 -44.33 -1.51
N VAL A 17 18.00 -43.23 -1.47
CA VAL A 17 18.19 -42.42 -0.25
C VAL A 17 16.81 -42.00 0.23
N LYS A 18 16.36 -42.64 1.31
CA LYS A 18 15.19 -42.20 2.06
C LYS A 18 15.51 -40.81 2.58
N ILE A 19 14.97 -39.76 1.92
CA ILE A 19 14.91 -38.39 2.47
C ILE A 19 13.92 -38.50 3.62
N SER A 20 14.43 -38.90 4.78
CA SER A 20 13.69 -38.83 6.04
C SER A 20 13.36 -37.37 6.28
N ASN A 21 12.09 -37.07 6.45
CA ASN A 21 11.47 -35.86 6.91
C ASN A 21 12.47 -34.91 7.58
N LEU A 22 13.12 -34.05 6.80
CA LEU A 22 13.72 -32.84 7.32
C LEU A 22 12.56 -32.03 7.87
N ASP A 23 12.54 -31.97 9.19
CA ASP A 23 11.52 -31.27 9.97
C ASP A 23 11.57 -29.78 9.61
N VAL A 24 10.88 -29.40 8.51
CA VAL A 24 10.78 -28.02 8.00
C VAL A 24 10.15 -27.11 9.05
N SER A 25 9.51 -27.71 10.09
CA SER A 25 8.91 -26.96 11.19
C SER A 25 9.94 -26.38 12.16
N GLN A 26 11.14 -26.94 12.26
CA GLN A 26 12.18 -26.48 13.19
C GLN A 26 13.13 -25.42 12.59
N ALA A 27 13.21 -25.29 11.28
CA ALA A 27 14.10 -24.31 10.63
C ALA A 27 13.56 -22.87 10.61
N THR A 28 12.29 -22.62 11.00
CA THR A 28 11.64 -21.30 10.90
C THR A 28 11.52 -20.57 12.24
N SER A 29 12.01 -21.11 13.36
CA SER A 29 11.64 -20.59 14.70
C SER A 29 12.68 -19.77 15.44
N SER A 30 13.89 -19.53 14.91
CA SER A 30 14.96 -18.90 15.70
C SER A 30 15.11 -17.37 15.51
N GLN A 31 14.44 -16.76 14.53
CA GLN A 31 14.57 -15.31 14.31
C GLN A 31 13.57 -14.55 15.16
N PRO A 32 14.03 -13.56 15.96
CA PRO A 32 13.15 -12.77 16.79
C PRO A 32 12.14 -11.99 15.92
N TYR A 33 10.87 -12.06 16.32
CA TYR A 33 9.82 -11.31 15.64
C TYR A 33 9.67 -9.92 16.26
N HIS A 34 10.03 -8.89 15.50
CA HIS A 34 10.09 -7.51 15.98
C HIS A 34 8.78 -6.73 15.74
N LEU A 35 7.95 -7.20 14.79
CA LEU A 35 6.73 -6.52 14.41
C LEU A 35 5.59 -6.86 15.37
N THR A 36 5.21 -5.91 16.21
CA THR A 36 4.11 -6.03 17.17
C THR A 36 2.95 -5.11 16.80
N VAL A 37 1.74 -5.37 17.33
CA VAL A 37 0.58 -4.48 17.13
C VAL A 37 0.88 -3.07 17.64
N LYS A 38 1.57 -2.94 18.79
CA LYS A 38 2.01 -1.63 19.32
C LYS A 38 2.90 -0.90 18.32
N ARG A 39 3.81 -1.64 17.64
CA ARG A 39 4.69 -1.05 16.64
C ARG A 39 3.93 -0.65 15.38
N GLY A 40 2.93 -1.42 14.98
CA GLY A 40 2.03 -1.05 13.88
C GLY A 40 1.28 0.27 14.15
N PHE A 41 0.72 0.42 15.35
CA PHE A 41 0.08 1.68 15.75
C PHE A 41 1.09 2.83 15.90
N LEU A 42 2.31 2.58 16.37
CA LEU A 42 3.36 3.59 16.41
C LEU A 42 3.71 4.08 14.98
N ALA A 43 3.83 3.17 14.02
CA ALA A 43 4.08 3.51 12.62
C ALA A 43 2.95 4.38 12.04
N MET A 44 1.70 4.01 12.29
CA MET A 44 0.53 4.79 11.89
C MET A 44 0.49 6.18 12.59
N PHE A 45 0.81 6.23 13.88
CA PHE A 45 0.91 7.50 14.62
C PHE A 45 2.00 8.42 14.02
N ILE A 46 3.18 7.88 13.73
CA ILE A 46 4.27 8.64 13.09
C ILE A 46 3.82 9.18 11.72
N MET A 47 3.12 8.37 10.93
CA MET A 47 2.58 8.78 9.64
C MET A 47 1.66 10.00 9.77
N TYR A 48 0.65 9.94 10.62
CA TYR A 48 -0.29 11.06 10.77
C TYR A 48 0.34 12.26 11.50
N ALA A 49 1.17 12.01 12.53
CA ALA A 49 1.82 13.08 13.26
C ALA A 49 2.80 13.87 12.37
N SER A 50 3.61 13.19 11.56
CA SER A 50 4.53 13.86 10.64
C SER A 50 3.80 14.70 9.59
N GLN A 51 2.71 14.18 9.01
CA GLN A 51 1.89 14.94 8.06
C GLN A 51 1.24 16.16 8.72
N THR A 52 0.68 15.99 9.92
CA THR A 52 0.07 17.09 10.67
C THR A 52 1.10 18.16 11.02
N LEU A 53 2.26 17.78 11.54
CA LEU A 53 3.31 18.74 11.92
C LEU A 53 3.87 19.48 10.71
N VAL A 54 4.08 18.80 9.58
CA VAL A 54 4.50 19.45 8.32
C VAL A 54 3.43 20.43 7.84
N GLY A 55 2.15 20.03 7.85
CA GLY A 55 1.05 20.89 7.43
C GLY A 55 0.90 22.14 8.30
N LEU A 56 0.95 21.97 9.62
CA LEU A 56 0.93 23.10 10.56
C LEU A 56 2.13 24.01 10.37
N GLY A 57 3.33 23.47 10.25
CA GLY A 57 4.56 24.25 10.04
C GLY A 57 4.51 25.04 8.72
N PHE A 58 4.06 24.40 7.63
CA PHE A 58 3.91 25.05 6.34
C PHE A 58 2.82 26.12 6.36
N SER A 59 1.68 25.87 7.00
CA SER A 59 0.62 26.87 7.20
C SER A 59 1.11 28.08 7.98
N TYR A 60 1.88 27.84 9.07
CA TYR A 60 2.46 28.91 9.87
C TYR A 60 3.48 29.75 9.07
N TRP A 61 4.35 29.06 8.30
CA TRP A 61 5.33 29.69 7.43
C TRP A 61 4.66 30.58 6.35
N LEU A 62 3.59 30.09 5.70
CA LEU A 62 2.83 30.86 4.73
C LEU A 62 2.22 32.13 5.35
N ARG A 63 1.64 32.02 6.55
CA ARG A 63 1.11 33.20 7.28
C ARG A 63 2.20 34.20 7.66
N PHE A 64 3.37 33.72 8.00
CA PHE A 64 4.50 34.57 8.35
C PHE A 64 5.00 35.39 7.16
N ILE A 65 5.13 34.79 5.97
CA ILE A 65 5.65 35.47 4.78
C ILE A 65 4.62 36.38 4.11
N HIS A 66 3.33 36.06 4.18
CA HIS A 66 2.28 36.86 3.56
C HIS A 66 1.66 37.90 4.51
N GLY A 67 2.03 37.91 5.78
CA GLY A 67 1.46 38.78 6.80
C GLY A 67 0.09 38.32 7.30
N ALA A 68 -0.34 38.86 8.46
CA ALA A 68 -1.65 38.56 9.05
C ALA A 68 -2.76 39.50 8.59
N GLY A 69 -2.54 40.29 7.51
CA GLY A 69 -3.50 41.28 7.01
C GLY A 69 -4.59 40.67 6.12
N ASP A 70 -5.72 41.38 6.01
CA ASP A 70 -6.88 41.02 5.18
C ASP A 70 -6.60 40.89 3.67
N GLY A 71 -5.34 41.13 3.25
CA GLY A 71 -4.83 40.92 1.90
C GLY A 71 -3.99 39.66 1.75
N ALA A 72 -3.83 38.81 2.80
CA ALA A 72 -3.25 37.50 2.68
C ALA A 72 -4.23 36.64 1.88
N GLY A 73 -3.94 36.43 0.60
CA GLY A 73 -4.70 35.54 -0.26
C GLY A 73 -5.04 34.27 0.47
N THR A 74 -6.21 33.73 0.24
CA THR A 74 -6.69 32.48 0.90
C THR A 74 -5.57 31.46 0.89
N ILE A 75 -5.11 31.08 2.09
CA ILE A 75 -4.05 30.07 2.23
C ILE A 75 -4.53 28.82 1.55
N ASP A 76 -3.82 28.40 0.50
CA ASP A 76 -4.21 27.29 -0.34
C ASP A 76 -4.15 25.98 0.44
N SER A 77 -5.32 25.49 0.87
CA SER A 77 -5.47 24.26 1.63
C SER A 77 -4.99 23.02 0.84
N GLN A 78 -5.09 23.06 -0.50
CA GLN A 78 -4.64 21.96 -1.35
C GLN A 78 -3.10 21.88 -1.37
N MET A 79 -2.43 23.03 -1.45
CA MET A 79 -0.96 23.08 -1.36
C MET A 79 -0.46 22.64 0.02
N ILE A 80 -1.16 23.01 1.10
CA ILE A 80 -0.84 22.54 2.44
C ILE A 80 -1.02 21.01 2.51
N GLY A 81 -2.12 20.47 2.01
CA GLY A 81 -2.40 19.05 1.97
C GLY A 81 -1.31 18.27 1.20
N MET A 82 -0.97 18.74 0.00
CA MET A 82 0.09 18.14 -0.82
C MET A 82 1.45 18.15 -0.11
N THR A 83 1.85 19.28 0.45
CA THR A 83 3.11 19.43 1.18
C THR A 83 3.14 18.54 2.42
N SER A 84 2.03 18.45 3.15
CA SER A 84 1.88 17.60 4.34
C SER A 84 2.13 16.13 4.01
N VAL A 85 1.45 15.60 3.00
CA VAL A 85 1.56 14.18 2.65
C VAL A 85 2.91 13.88 1.99
N LEU A 86 3.44 14.77 1.15
CA LEU A 86 4.71 14.56 0.47
C LEU A 86 5.88 14.52 1.47
N PHE A 87 6.04 15.56 2.28
CA PHE A 87 7.17 15.64 3.22
C PHE A 87 6.92 14.82 4.49
N GLY A 88 5.71 14.80 5.02
CA GLY A 88 5.34 13.92 6.14
C GLY A 88 5.46 12.44 5.77
N GLY A 89 5.11 12.08 4.54
CA GLY A 89 5.31 10.74 3.99
C GLY A 89 6.80 10.38 3.87
N ALA A 90 7.62 11.31 3.39
CA ALA A 90 9.08 11.12 3.34
C ALA A 90 9.68 10.89 4.73
N ILE A 91 9.27 11.67 5.75
CA ILE A 91 9.68 11.47 7.15
C ILE A 91 9.26 10.08 7.64
N THR A 92 8.03 9.66 7.35
CA THR A 92 7.54 8.33 7.70
C THR A 92 8.38 7.21 7.07
N LEU A 93 8.68 7.32 5.78
CA LEU A 93 9.51 6.35 5.08
C LEU A 93 10.95 6.33 5.58
N LEU A 94 11.49 7.48 5.97
CA LEU A 94 12.79 7.55 6.62
C LEU A 94 12.78 6.82 7.97
N TRP A 95 11.73 6.99 8.77
CA TRP A 95 11.58 6.22 10.01
C TRP A 95 11.48 4.70 9.75
N VAL A 96 10.69 4.27 8.76
CA VAL A 96 10.65 2.86 8.32
C VAL A 96 12.04 2.35 7.95
N TRP A 97 12.82 3.14 7.22
CA TRP A 97 14.17 2.78 6.85
C TRP A 97 15.10 2.62 8.07
N THR A 98 14.96 3.50 9.11
CA THR A 98 15.73 3.32 10.36
C THR A 98 15.34 2.02 11.06
N ASP A 99 14.07 1.61 11.02
CA ASP A 99 13.59 0.34 11.54
C ASP A 99 14.21 -0.86 10.81
N ILE A 100 14.19 -0.82 9.48
CA ILE A 100 14.81 -1.86 8.65
C ILE A 100 16.31 -1.97 8.99
N ARG A 101 17.00 -0.85 9.14
CA ARG A 101 18.40 -0.84 9.54
C ARG A 101 18.63 -1.41 10.94
N ARG A 102 17.77 -1.06 11.90
CA ARG A 102 17.85 -1.50 13.29
C ARG A 102 17.66 -3.01 13.45
N TYR A 103 16.68 -3.58 12.72
CA TYR A 103 16.33 -5.00 12.86
C TYR A 103 16.96 -5.88 11.78
N GLY A 104 17.59 -5.30 10.80
CA GLY A 104 18.34 -5.99 9.74
C GLY A 104 17.47 -6.76 8.74
N PRO A 105 18.07 -7.61 7.90
CA PRO A 105 17.39 -8.29 6.80
C PRO A 105 16.23 -9.20 7.24
N SER A 106 16.26 -9.74 8.46
CA SER A 106 15.20 -10.59 9.01
C SER A 106 13.87 -9.85 9.24
N PHE A 107 13.89 -8.52 9.26
CA PHE A 107 12.69 -7.69 9.38
C PHE A 107 11.93 -7.54 8.06
N LEU A 108 12.63 -7.59 6.92
CA LEU A 108 12.01 -7.40 5.59
C LEU A 108 10.86 -8.38 5.30
N PRO A 109 11.01 -9.71 5.54
CA PRO A 109 9.90 -10.64 5.38
C PRO A 109 8.74 -10.36 6.35
N GLN A 110 9.01 -9.84 7.54
CA GLN A 110 7.96 -9.53 8.54
C GLN A 110 7.00 -8.44 8.07
N ILE A 111 7.48 -7.50 7.27
CA ILE A 111 6.67 -6.43 6.65
C ILE A 111 6.30 -6.76 5.19
N GLY A 112 6.52 -7.99 4.74
CA GLY A 112 6.17 -8.43 3.39
C GLY A 112 7.09 -7.94 2.26
N LEU A 113 8.27 -7.40 2.58
CA LEU A 113 9.30 -7.02 1.59
C LEU A 113 10.12 -8.25 1.17
N GLN A 114 9.43 -9.23 0.63
CA GLN A 114 9.99 -10.46 0.06
C GLN A 114 9.41 -10.70 -1.33
N GLN A 115 9.90 -11.72 -2.01
CA GLN A 115 9.27 -12.16 -3.26
C GLN A 115 7.91 -12.79 -2.99
N SER A 116 7.00 -12.69 -3.96
CA SER A 116 5.70 -13.34 -3.89
C SER A 116 5.86 -14.86 -3.74
N VAL A 117 5.03 -15.45 -2.90
CA VAL A 117 4.98 -16.92 -2.72
C VAL A 117 4.26 -17.64 -3.86
N ILE A 118 3.57 -16.89 -4.73
CA ILE A 118 2.95 -17.41 -5.94
C ILE A 118 3.71 -16.93 -7.19
N LYS A 119 3.51 -17.62 -8.31
CA LYS A 119 4.18 -17.30 -9.57
C LYS A 119 3.85 -15.88 -10.04
N THR A 120 4.79 -15.21 -10.69
CA THR A 120 4.65 -13.82 -11.14
C THR A 120 3.42 -13.63 -12.05
N ASN A 121 3.19 -14.54 -13.00
CA ASN A 121 2.01 -14.46 -13.89
C ASN A 121 0.69 -14.58 -13.12
N GLN A 122 0.61 -15.40 -12.08
CA GLN A 122 -0.56 -15.50 -11.21
C GLN A 122 -0.74 -14.22 -10.39
N SER A 123 0.35 -13.66 -9.87
CA SER A 123 0.31 -12.38 -9.14
C SER A 123 -0.21 -11.24 -10.02
N VAL A 124 0.29 -11.14 -11.26
CA VAL A 124 -0.15 -10.13 -12.24
C VAL A 124 -1.62 -10.32 -12.60
N MET A 125 -2.04 -11.55 -12.84
CA MET A 125 -3.45 -11.87 -13.12
C MET A 125 -4.36 -11.45 -11.95
N LEU A 126 -3.97 -11.74 -10.71
CA LEU A 126 -4.73 -11.34 -9.51
C LEU A 126 -4.80 -9.82 -9.37
N VAL A 127 -3.70 -9.11 -9.60
CA VAL A 127 -3.69 -7.64 -9.62
C VAL A 127 -4.72 -7.12 -10.63
N PHE A 128 -4.71 -7.64 -11.87
CA PHE A 128 -5.65 -7.21 -12.90
C PHE A 128 -7.10 -7.52 -12.57
N LEU A 129 -7.39 -8.73 -12.07
CA LEU A 129 -8.75 -9.13 -11.69
C LEU A 129 -9.29 -8.29 -10.54
N LEU A 130 -8.50 -8.11 -9.48
CA LEU A 130 -8.90 -7.29 -8.33
C LEU A 130 -9.04 -5.82 -8.70
N PHE A 131 -8.12 -5.29 -9.51
CA PHE A 131 -8.22 -3.94 -10.04
C PHE A 131 -9.55 -3.75 -10.80
N SER A 132 -9.85 -4.62 -11.77
CA SER A 132 -11.08 -4.52 -12.56
C SER A 132 -12.33 -4.64 -11.69
N ALA A 133 -12.36 -5.61 -10.78
CA ALA A 133 -13.50 -5.82 -9.90
C ALA A 133 -13.75 -4.63 -8.95
N THR A 134 -12.70 -4.12 -8.30
CA THR A 134 -12.83 -3.00 -7.36
C THR A 134 -13.22 -1.70 -8.05
N HIS A 135 -12.68 -1.44 -9.25
CA HIS A 135 -13.04 -0.24 -10.02
C HIS A 135 -14.46 -0.33 -10.59
N PHE A 136 -14.90 -1.51 -11.01
CA PHE A 136 -16.29 -1.73 -11.42
C PHE A 136 -17.26 -1.49 -10.25
N LEU A 137 -16.97 -2.02 -9.05
CA LEU A 137 -17.76 -1.78 -7.85
C LEU A 137 -17.77 -0.30 -7.44
N ALA A 138 -16.63 0.36 -7.50
CA ALA A 138 -16.51 1.78 -7.19
C ALA A 138 -17.28 2.63 -8.21
N TRP A 139 -17.20 2.32 -9.50
CA TRP A 139 -17.97 2.97 -10.53
C TRP A 139 -19.47 2.77 -10.31
N THR A 140 -19.92 1.55 -10.01
CA THR A 140 -21.33 1.26 -9.71
C THR A 140 -21.80 2.07 -8.50
N TYR A 141 -21.01 2.12 -7.44
CA TYR A 141 -21.34 2.91 -6.25
C TYR A 141 -21.54 4.39 -6.59
N ARG A 142 -20.62 4.98 -7.35
CA ARG A 142 -20.67 6.40 -7.72
C ARG A 142 -21.77 6.72 -8.71
N SER A 143 -21.98 5.83 -9.71
CA SER A 143 -22.92 6.10 -10.81
C SER A 143 -24.36 5.69 -10.52
N VAL A 144 -24.56 4.80 -9.53
CA VAL A 144 -25.89 4.29 -9.20
C VAL A 144 -26.30 4.65 -7.77
N ILE A 145 -25.45 4.31 -6.78
CA ILE A 145 -25.85 4.44 -5.37
C ILE A 145 -25.84 5.91 -4.90
N LEU A 146 -24.78 6.66 -5.20
CA LEU A 146 -24.71 8.07 -4.77
C LEU A 146 -25.83 8.94 -5.37
N PRO A 147 -26.18 8.83 -6.66
CA PRO A 147 -27.34 9.54 -7.22
C PRO A 147 -28.68 9.18 -6.54
N LEU A 148 -28.89 7.92 -6.19
CA LEU A 148 -30.11 7.49 -5.50
C LEU A 148 -30.32 8.15 -4.12
N VAL A 149 -29.23 8.61 -3.50
CA VAL A 149 -29.28 9.35 -2.22
C VAL A 149 -29.04 10.85 -2.39
N GLY A 150 -29.13 11.35 -3.62
CA GLY A 150 -28.99 12.78 -3.92
C GLY A 150 -27.58 13.35 -3.70
N GLN A 151 -26.55 12.49 -3.82
CA GLN A 151 -25.15 12.84 -3.54
C GLN A 151 -24.27 12.66 -4.79
N GLU A 152 -24.62 13.36 -5.85
CA GLU A 152 -23.88 13.37 -7.11
C GLU A 152 -22.62 14.26 -7.02
N GLY A 153 -21.57 13.89 -7.78
CA GLY A 153 -20.39 14.74 -7.96
C GLY A 153 -19.41 14.83 -6.78
N ILE A 154 -19.57 13.98 -5.76
CA ILE A 154 -18.60 13.94 -4.66
C ILE A 154 -17.27 13.37 -5.17
N ILE A 155 -16.21 14.14 -5.00
CA ILE A 155 -14.84 13.76 -5.38
C ILE A 155 -13.94 13.63 -4.15
N GLY A 156 -12.99 12.69 -4.21
CA GLY A 156 -12.01 12.47 -3.15
C GLY A 156 -10.95 13.56 -3.10
N GLY A 157 -10.19 13.63 -2.00
CA GLY A 157 -9.17 14.65 -1.77
C GLY A 157 -8.11 14.73 -2.87
N ALA A 158 -7.67 13.58 -3.42
CA ALA A 158 -6.71 13.55 -4.52
C ALA A 158 -7.28 14.16 -5.80
N SER A 159 -8.55 13.91 -6.13
CA SER A 159 -9.22 14.51 -7.29
C SER A 159 -9.44 16.01 -7.11
N GLN A 160 -9.76 16.47 -5.89
CA GLN A 160 -9.86 17.90 -5.56
C GLN A 160 -8.51 18.59 -5.74
N MET A 161 -7.44 17.99 -5.22
CA MET A 161 -6.07 18.50 -5.35
C MET A 161 -5.64 18.58 -6.82
N PHE A 162 -5.92 17.54 -7.60
CA PHE A 162 -5.63 17.52 -9.03
C PHE A 162 -6.35 18.64 -9.78
N ALA A 163 -7.67 18.84 -9.54
CA ALA A 163 -8.47 19.88 -10.16
C ALA A 163 -7.89 21.27 -9.86
N HIS A 164 -7.57 21.53 -8.59
CA HIS A 164 -6.98 22.79 -8.16
C HIS A 164 -5.63 23.07 -8.83
N ILE A 165 -4.71 22.08 -8.87
CA ILE A 165 -3.40 22.23 -9.49
C ILE A 165 -3.54 22.48 -11.00
N ARG A 166 -4.51 21.83 -11.66
CA ARG A 166 -4.80 22.05 -13.08
C ARG A 166 -5.29 23.46 -13.34
N GLU A 167 -6.15 24.01 -12.49
CA GLU A 167 -6.65 25.39 -12.59
C GLU A 167 -5.54 26.42 -12.41
N THR A 168 -4.60 26.19 -11.49
CA THR A 168 -3.46 27.09 -11.28
C THR A 168 -2.41 27.05 -12.40
N GLY A 169 -2.42 26.01 -13.25
CA GLY A 169 -1.43 25.79 -14.30
C GLY A 169 -0.01 25.53 -13.78
N SER A 170 0.16 25.20 -12.51
CA SER A 170 1.46 25.01 -11.88
C SER A 170 2.12 23.69 -12.33
N VAL A 171 3.15 23.77 -13.15
CA VAL A 171 3.95 22.61 -13.58
C VAL A 171 4.61 21.91 -12.38
N LEU A 172 5.17 22.68 -11.46
CA LEU A 172 5.79 22.13 -10.24
C LEU A 172 4.74 21.49 -9.33
N GLY A 173 3.58 22.10 -9.18
CA GLY A 173 2.44 21.54 -8.45
C GLY A 173 2.00 20.21 -9.07
N MET A 174 1.89 20.13 -10.38
CA MET A 174 1.53 18.88 -11.08
C MET A 174 2.58 17.79 -10.89
N ALA A 175 3.87 18.12 -11.01
CA ALA A 175 4.95 17.17 -10.76
C ALA A 175 4.92 16.66 -9.30
N GLY A 176 4.74 17.55 -8.33
CA GLY A 176 4.59 17.21 -6.91
C GLY A 176 3.38 16.29 -6.66
N PHE A 177 2.23 16.60 -7.26
CA PHE A 177 1.04 15.76 -7.19
C PHE A 177 1.27 14.35 -7.75
N LEU A 178 1.91 14.23 -8.91
CA LEU A 178 2.19 12.92 -9.51
C LEU A 178 3.15 12.10 -8.64
N VAL A 179 4.19 12.71 -8.10
CA VAL A 179 5.10 12.04 -7.14
C VAL A 179 4.35 11.59 -5.88
N LEU A 180 3.49 12.46 -5.34
CA LEU A 180 2.65 12.16 -4.20
C LEU A 180 1.69 11.00 -4.51
N ALA A 181 0.87 11.13 -5.54
CA ALA A 181 -0.22 10.22 -5.84
C ALA A 181 0.26 8.85 -6.32
N LEU A 182 1.38 8.79 -7.06
CA LEU A 182 1.86 7.55 -7.68
C LEU A 182 3.02 6.89 -6.94
N ILE A 183 3.71 7.60 -6.05
CA ILE A 183 4.91 7.05 -5.40
C ILE A 183 4.80 7.16 -3.88
N VAL A 184 4.86 8.38 -3.34
CA VAL A 184 5.00 8.58 -1.88
C VAL A 184 3.78 8.07 -1.12
N GLY A 185 2.58 8.45 -1.54
CA GLY A 185 1.32 8.03 -0.92
C GLY A 185 1.16 6.51 -0.91
N PRO A 186 1.08 5.86 -2.08
CA PRO A 186 0.91 4.41 -2.16
C PRO A 186 1.99 3.61 -1.41
N VAL A 187 3.26 3.98 -1.54
CA VAL A 187 4.35 3.26 -0.86
C VAL A 187 4.24 3.42 0.65
N MET A 188 4.06 4.65 1.14
CA MET A 188 3.92 4.92 2.57
C MET A 188 2.71 4.19 3.17
N GLU A 189 1.55 4.30 2.53
CA GLU A 189 0.30 3.72 3.04
C GLU A 189 0.36 2.20 3.06
N GLU A 190 0.83 1.57 1.97
CA GLU A 190 0.93 0.11 1.94
C GLU A 190 1.97 -0.41 2.96
N VAL A 191 3.10 0.28 3.12
CA VAL A 191 4.08 -0.08 4.16
C VAL A 191 3.44 -0.03 5.54
N ILE A 192 2.71 1.03 5.87
CA ILE A 192 2.12 1.21 7.21
C ILE A 192 0.93 0.25 7.42
N PHE A 193 -0.03 0.23 6.49
CA PHE A 193 -1.26 -0.54 6.68
C PHE A 193 -1.05 -2.04 6.44
N ARG A 194 -0.33 -2.46 5.39
CA ARG A 194 -0.11 -3.89 5.08
C ARG A 194 1.15 -4.41 5.73
N GLY A 195 2.26 -3.68 5.55
CA GLY A 195 3.55 -4.06 6.11
C GLY A 195 3.53 -4.12 7.63
N TYR A 196 3.13 -3.05 8.29
CA TYR A 196 3.17 -2.98 9.75
C TYR A 196 1.89 -3.47 10.43
N LEU A 197 0.75 -2.83 10.19
CA LEU A 197 -0.49 -3.11 10.93
C LEU A 197 -1.07 -4.48 10.59
N GLN A 198 -1.34 -4.76 9.31
CA GLN A 198 -1.99 -6.01 8.91
C GLN A 198 -1.11 -7.23 9.24
N SER A 199 0.20 -7.15 8.99
CA SER A 199 1.14 -8.22 9.36
C SER A 199 1.19 -8.46 10.87
N ALA A 200 1.15 -7.39 11.68
CA ALA A 200 1.13 -7.52 13.14
C ALA A 200 -0.19 -8.12 13.67
N PHE A 201 -1.34 -7.71 13.09
CA PHE A 201 -2.64 -8.28 13.44
C PHE A 201 -2.78 -9.74 13.02
N ALA A 202 -2.28 -10.12 11.84
CA ALA A 202 -2.35 -11.49 11.32
C ALA A 202 -1.62 -12.53 12.20
N ARG A 203 -0.75 -12.07 13.10
CA ARG A 203 -0.13 -12.96 14.12
C ARG A 203 -1.03 -13.24 15.33
N ARG A 204 -2.10 -12.50 15.50
CA ARG A 204 -2.99 -12.59 16.67
C ARG A 204 -4.43 -12.90 16.27
N LEU A 205 -4.77 -12.67 15.03
CA LEU A 205 -6.11 -12.82 14.48
C LEU A 205 -6.07 -13.68 13.22
N PRO A 206 -7.17 -14.32 12.85
CA PRO A 206 -7.32 -14.90 11.53
C PRO A 206 -7.06 -13.85 10.44
N ASN A 207 -6.57 -14.27 9.28
CA ASN A 207 -6.21 -13.36 8.18
C ASN A 207 -7.33 -12.37 7.83
N TRP A 208 -8.59 -12.82 7.78
CA TRP A 208 -9.72 -11.94 7.52
C TRP A 208 -9.95 -10.89 8.61
N GLY A 209 -9.74 -11.25 9.87
CA GLY A 209 -9.80 -10.28 10.98
C GLY A 209 -8.75 -9.18 10.83
N ALA A 210 -7.51 -9.55 10.48
CA ALA A 210 -6.44 -8.59 10.21
C ALA A 210 -6.77 -7.69 9.01
N ILE A 211 -7.28 -8.27 7.90
CA ILE A 211 -7.70 -7.52 6.71
C ILE A 211 -8.79 -6.51 7.07
N LEU A 212 -9.87 -6.96 7.72
CA LEU A 212 -11.01 -6.09 8.02
C LEU A 212 -10.65 -4.93 8.95
N ILE A 213 -9.90 -5.19 10.03
CA ILE A 213 -9.49 -4.14 10.97
C ILE A 213 -8.62 -3.11 10.26
N THR A 214 -7.62 -3.54 9.49
CA THR A 214 -6.74 -2.61 8.79
C THR A 214 -7.46 -1.85 7.68
N SER A 215 -8.47 -2.46 7.04
CA SER A 215 -9.30 -1.79 6.04
C SER A 215 -10.21 -0.73 6.64
N LEU A 216 -10.75 -0.97 7.83
CA LEU A 216 -11.51 0.04 8.57
C LEU A 216 -10.63 1.23 8.97
N LEU A 217 -9.41 0.96 9.45
CA LEU A 217 -8.46 2.02 9.80
C LEU A 217 -8.02 2.82 8.56
N PHE A 218 -7.79 2.14 7.43
CA PHE A 218 -7.44 2.78 6.17
C PHE A 218 -8.57 3.68 5.68
N MET A 219 -9.78 3.16 5.63
CA MET A 219 -10.99 3.90 5.24
C MET A 219 -11.19 5.15 6.09
N ALA A 220 -11.08 5.03 7.42
CA ALA A 220 -11.30 6.13 8.37
C ALA A 220 -10.28 7.27 8.20
N GLY A 221 -9.09 7.00 7.63
CA GLY A 221 -8.08 8.00 7.30
C GLY A 221 -8.32 8.73 5.98
N HIS A 222 -9.37 8.39 5.23
CA HIS A 222 -9.60 8.90 3.89
C HIS A 222 -10.87 9.74 3.78
N GLY A 223 -10.78 10.84 3.06
CA GLY A 223 -11.78 11.69 2.42
C GLY A 223 -13.18 11.78 2.99
N PRO A 224 -14.15 12.22 2.21
CA PRO A 224 -15.54 12.32 2.65
C PRO A 224 -16.11 10.95 3.03
N MET A 225 -16.84 10.87 4.14
CA MET A 225 -17.45 9.62 4.65
C MET A 225 -18.31 8.89 3.61
N LEU A 226 -18.94 9.62 2.70
CA LEU A 226 -19.71 9.06 1.59
C LEU A 226 -18.87 8.23 0.61
N LEU A 227 -17.55 8.43 0.56
CA LEU A 227 -16.64 7.60 -0.25
C LEU A 227 -16.01 6.44 0.55
N TRP A 228 -16.27 6.32 1.85
CA TRP A 228 -15.75 5.25 2.67
C TRP A 228 -16.03 3.84 2.16
N PRO A 229 -17.23 3.51 1.63
CA PRO A 229 -17.47 2.19 1.06
C PRO A 229 -16.47 1.82 -0.04
N MET A 230 -16.08 2.79 -0.88
CA MET A 230 -15.07 2.57 -1.93
C MET A 230 -13.68 2.31 -1.33
N TYR A 231 -13.22 3.18 -0.42
CA TYR A 231 -11.92 3.01 0.24
C TYR A 231 -11.84 1.70 1.01
N PHE A 232 -12.95 1.26 1.62
CA PHE A 232 -13.02 -0.03 2.29
C PHE A 232 -12.87 -1.20 1.30
N ILE A 233 -13.60 -1.18 0.18
CA ILE A 233 -13.52 -2.21 -0.86
C ILE A 233 -12.10 -2.32 -1.42
N TYR A 234 -11.47 -1.19 -1.76
CA TYR A 234 -10.07 -1.17 -2.21
C TYR A 234 -9.14 -1.76 -1.15
N SER A 235 -9.26 -1.29 0.08
CA SER A 235 -8.40 -1.74 1.16
C SER A 235 -8.54 -3.22 1.46
N VAL A 236 -9.76 -3.78 1.42
CA VAL A 236 -9.99 -5.22 1.58
C VAL A 236 -9.32 -6.01 0.45
N ALA A 237 -9.49 -5.58 -0.80
CA ALA A 237 -8.90 -6.27 -1.95
C ALA A 237 -7.36 -6.25 -1.92
N TRP A 238 -6.76 -5.10 -1.62
CA TRP A 238 -5.30 -4.96 -1.52
C TRP A 238 -4.75 -5.72 -0.31
N GLY A 239 -5.46 -5.69 0.83
CA GLY A 239 -5.13 -6.46 2.01
C GLY A 239 -5.21 -7.97 1.77
N TRP A 240 -6.21 -8.44 1.02
CA TRP A 240 -6.33 -9.83 0.61
C TRP A 240 -5.19 -10.22 -0.34
N LEU A 241 -4.90 -9.41 -1.36
CA LEU A 241 -3.79 -9.63 -2.29
C LEU A 241 -2.46 -9.76 -1.54
N PHE A 242 -2.20 -8.86 -0.59
CA PHE A 242 -1.03 -8.91 0.28
C PHE A 242 -0.93 -10.22 1.06
N MET A 243 -2.03 -10.63 1.72
CA MET A 243 -2.04 -11.88 2.51
C MET A 243 -1.87 -13.11 1.63
N HIS A 244 -2.42 -13.10 0.42
CA HIS A 244 -2.34 -14.22 -0.51
C HIS A 244 -0.96 -14.35 -1.16
N THR A 245 -0.35 -13.23 -1.56
CA THR A 245 0.97 -13.20 -2.22
C THR A 245 2.14 -13.14 -1.24
N LYS A 246 1.89 -12.75 0.01
CA LYS A 246 2.91 -12.39 1.02
C LYS A 246 3.88 -11.31 0.53
N SER A 247 3.47 -10.52 -0.44
CA SER A 247 4.32 -9.52 -1.10
C SER A 247 3.74 -8.12 -1.00
N LEU A 248 4.41 -7.26 -0.27
CA LEU A 248 4.07 -5.83 -0.17
C LEU A 248 4.16 -5.13 -1.53
N LYS A 249 5.07 -5.60 -2.40
CA LYS A 249 5.22 -5.06 -3.76
C LYS A 249 3.94 -5.22 -4.60
N MET A 250 3.18 -6.30 -4.41
CA MET A 250 1.93 -6.52 -5.12
C MET A 250 0.83 -5.56 -4.64
N ALA A 251 0.76 -5.31 -3.32
CA ALA A 251 -0.17 -4.33 -2.76
C ALA A 251 0.18 -2.90 -3.23
N ILE A 252 1.45 -2.53 -3.21
CA ILE A 252 1.92 -1.24 -3.75
C ILE A 252 1.57 -1.12 -5.25
N ALA A 253 1.82 -2.17 -6.03
CA ALA A 253 1.57 -2.15 -7.47
C ALA A 253 0.09 -1.91 -7.82
N ILE A 254 -0.84 -2.62 -7.17
CA ILE A 254 -2.28 -2.42 -7.41
C ILE A 254 -2.74 -1.04 -6.94
N HIS A 255 -2.20 -0.52 -5.84
CA HIS A 255 -2.50 0.82 -5.34
C HIS A 255 -2.02 1.90 -6.31
N ILE A 256 -0.77 1.83 -6.78
CA ILE A 256 -0.24 2.73 -7.82
C ILE A 256 -1.10 2.67 -9.09
N LEU A 257 -1.46 1.47 -9.54
CA LEU A 257 -2.30 1.28 -10.72
C LEU A 257 -3.68 1.94 -10.54
N SER A 258 -4.27 1.82 -9.36
CA SER A 258 -5.54 2.46 -9.03
C SER A 258 -5.45 3.99 -9.06
N ASN A 259 -4.41 4.56 -8.45
CA ASN A 259 -4.20 6.00 -8.45
C ASN A 259 -3.86 6.53 -9.86
N LEU A 260 -3.07 5.77 -10.63
CA LEU A 260 -2.80 6.11 -12.03
C LEU A 260 -4.08 6.12 -12.87
N PHE A 261 -4.95 5.13 -12.69
CA PHE A 261 -6.25 5.09 -13.37
C PHE A 261 -7.07 6.35 -13.08
N TYR A 262 -7.26 6.71 -11.80
CA TYR A 262 -8.00 7.92 -11.45
C TYR A 262 -7.31 9.20 -11.93
N THR A 263 -5.99 9.25 -11.94
CA THR A 263 -5.25 10.38 -12.50
C THR A 263 -5.51 10.52 -14.00
N VAL A 264 -5.45 9.43 -14.75
CA VAL A 264 -5.76 9.43 -16.20
C VAL A 264 -7.21 9.84 -16.45
N VAL A 265 -8.15 9.28 -15.71
CA VAL A 265 -9.58 9.65 -15.81
C VAL A 265 -9.80 11.14 -15.56
N ALA A 266 -9.14 11.71 -14.55
CA ALA A 266 -9.20 13.13 -14.23
C ALA A 266 -8.59 14.00 -15.35
N VAL A 267 -7.45 13.60 -15.91
CA VAL A 267 -6.79 14.28 -17.04
C VAL A 267 -7.70 14.29 -18.28
N MET A 268 -8.33 13.15 -18.57
CA MET A 268 -9.22 13.03 -19.74
C MET A 268 -10.58 13.71 -19.56
N GLY A 269 -10.88 14.23 -18.37
CA GLY A 269 -12.13 14.90 -18.08
C GLY A 269 -13.36 13.97 -18.01
N TRP A 270 -13.14 12.68 -17.77
CA TRP A 270 -14.22 11.68 -17.65
C TRP A 270 -14.84 11.72 -16.23
N GLY A 271 -15.53 12.84 -15.93
CA GLY A 271 -16.02 13.17 -14.59
C GLY A 271 -16.90 12.10 -13.92
N ILE A 272 -17.58 11.23 -14.68
CA ILE A 272 -18.37 10.12 -14.15
C ILE A 272 -17.47 9.04 -13.52
N LEU A 273 -16.21 8.94 -13.95
CA LEU A 273 -15.27 7.95 -13.47
C LEU A 273 -14.27 8.50 -12.42
N ALA A 274 -14.21 9.85 -12.25
CA ALA A 274 -13.24 10.51 -11.37
C ALA A 274 -13.73 10.66 -9.88
#